data_f9540d1e516e62201d124f9de0aa961f
#
_entry.id   f9540d1e516e62201d124f9de0aa961f
#
_cell.length_a   1.000
_cell.length_b   1.000
_cell.length_c   1.000
_cell.angle_alpha   90.00
_cell.angle_beta   90.00
_cell.angle_gamma   90.00
#
_symmetry.space_group_name_H-M   'P 1'
#
loop_
_entity.id
_entity.type
_entity.pdbx_description
1 polymer ?
#
loop_
_entity_poly.entity_id
_entity_poly.type
_entity_poly.pdbx_seq_one_letter_code
_entity_poly.pdbx_strand_id
1 'polypeptide(L)'
;SLLLIAFFRYVPKSNRHIGQGVTFEKPEPFTELQKKNLYLMLVMILVVLIFPILHIILPDNEMISYINGKMDVGLVAIVFSAIALFMKMAPQKDVIAKVPWNTIIMICGVGMLINVAIEAGTLDLLASWAGSSLPAWLIPIAFSLVGAVMSFFSSTLGVVCPALFPLVPTLAATTGIHPLILFTCIIIGAQSSAISPFSSGGSLVLGSCTSEEERSAMFPKLLFFAVPVSVISATVFNIILSFIL
;
A
#
# COMPACT_ATOMS: atom_id res chain seq x y z
N SER A 1 10.11 -11.94 -1.23
CA SER A 1 9.30 -13.18 -1.32
C SER A 1 10.07 -14.39 -1.85
N LEU A 2 10.92 -14.27 -2.88
CA LEU A 2 11.75 -15.37 -3.38
C LEU A 2 12.73 -15.91 -2.32
N LEU A 3 13.32 -15.02 -1.52
CA LEU A 3 14.20 -15.41 -0.39
C LEU A 3 13.43 -16.20 0.69
N LEU A 4 12.19 -15.83 0.97
CA LEU A 4 11.34 -16.57 1.91
C LEU A 4 10.98 -17.96 1.38
N ILE A 5 10.66 -18.08 0.09
CA ILE A 5 10.39 -19.36 -0.56
C ILE A 5 11.63 -20.25 -0.54
N ALA A 6 12.81 -19.71 -0.83
CA ALA A 6 14.08 -20.44 -0.80
C ALA A 6 14.47 -20.88 0.62
N PHE A 7 14.31 -19.97 1.60
CA PHE A 7 14.66 -20.23 3.00
C PHE A 7 13.77 -21.30 3.65
N PHE A 8 12.47 -21.28 3.35
CA PHE A 8 11.51 -22.26 3.90
C PHE A 8 11.44 -23.55 3.13
N ARG A 9 12.15 -23.69 2.00
CA ARG A 9 11.98 -24.83 1.09
C ARG A 9 10.49 -25.08 0.75
N TYR A 10 9.69 -24.04 0.63
CA TYR A 10 8.30 -24.12 0.16
C TYR A 10 8.22 -24.38 -1.35
N VAL A 11 9.24 -25.01 -1.91
CA VAL A 11 9.12 -25.62 -3.23
C VAL A 11 8.24 -26.84 -3.03
N PRO A 12 7.04 -26.90 -3.59
CA PRO A 12 6.18 -28.06 -3.45
C PRO A 12 6.96 -29.27 -3.99
N LYS A 13 7.22 -30.25 -3.12
CA LYS A 13 7.73 -31.54 -3.58
C LYS A 13 6.70 -32.07 -4.55
N SER A 14 7.09 -32.40 -5.76
CA SER A 14 6.30 -32.84 -6.91
C SER A 14 5.23 -33.92 -6.62
N ASN A 15 5.25 -34.58 -5.47
CA ASN A 15 4.35 -35.65 -5.07
C ASN A 15 3.34 -35.29 -3.98
N ARG A 16 3.21 -34.03 -3.57
CA ARG A 16 2.06 -33.64 -2.76
C ARG A 16 0.89 -33.42 -3.73
N HIS A 17 -0.02 -34.40 -3.75
CA HIS A 17 -1.35 -34.24 -4.33
C HIS A 17 -2.08 -33.13 -3.57
N ILE A 18 -1.84 -31.87 -3.97
CA ILE A 18 -2.66 -30.74 -3.56
C ILE A 18 -4.02 -31.00 -4.22
N GLY A 19 -5.00 -31.40 -3.43
CA GLY A 19 -6.37 -31.54 -3.93
C GLY A 19 -6.98 -32.93 -3.93
N GLN A 20 -6.39 -33.96 -3.32
CA GLN A 20 -7.15 -35.19 -3.03
C GLN A 20 -8.20 -34.87 -1.95
N GLY A 21 -9.43 -34.67 -2.40
CA GLY A 21 -10.59 -34.39 -1.53
C GLY A 21 -11.22 -33.01 -1.69
N VAL A 22 -10.61 -32.09 -2.42
CA VAL A 22 -11.23 -30.79 -2.74
C VAL A 22 -11.79 -30.85 -4.16
N THR A 23 -13.06 -31.10 -4.29
CA THR A 23 -13.78 -30.89 -5.56
C THR A 23 -13.94 -29.39 -5.74
N PHE A 24 -13.11 -28.80 -6.59
CA PHE A 24 -13.36 -27.43 -7.03
C PHE A 24 -14.59 -27.43 -7.93
N GLU A 25 -15.71 -26.93 -7.40
CA GLU A 25 -16.85 -26.64 -8.26
C GLU A 25 -16.38 -25.64 -9.33
N LYS A 26 -16.70 -25.96 -10.57
CA LYS A 26 -16.36 -25.05 -11.68
C LYS A 26 -17.12 -23.73 -11.45
N PRO A 27 -16.43 -22.60 -11.37
CA PRO A 27 -17.11 -21.33 -11.10
C PRO A 27 -18.16 -21.06 -12.16
N GLU A 28 -19.31 -20.54 -11.73
CA GLU A 28 -20.38 -20.14 -12.65
C GLU A 28 -19.86 -19.10 -13.66
N PRO A 29 -20.33 -19.17 -14.91
CA PRO A 29 -19.94 -18.18 -15.92
C PRO A 29 -20.43 -16.80 -15.48
N PHE A 30 -19.63 -15.77 -15.78
CA PHE A 30 -20.00 -14.40 -15.50
C PHE A 30 -21.35 -14.05 -16.10
N THR A 31 -22.22 -13.43 -15.30
CA THR A 31 -23.47 -12.85 -15.79
C THR A 31 -23.17 -11.68 -16.72
N GLU A 32 -24.12 -11.30 -17.58
CA GLU A 32 -23.96 -10.16 -18.51
C GLU A 32 -23.66 -8.85 -17.76
N LEU A 33 -24.21 -8.68 -16.56
CA LEU A 33 -23.95 -7.52 -15.71
C LEU A 33 -22.53 -7.51 -15.15
N GLN A 34 -22.03 -8.68 -14.75
CA GLN A 34 -20.65 -8.82 -14.28
C GLN A 34 -19.64 -8.57 -15.41
N LYS A 35 -19.92 -9.04 -16.63
CA LYS A 35 -19.10 -8.76 -17.82
C LYS A 35 -19.06 -7.26 -18.12
N LYS A 36 -20.20 -6.58 -18.12
CA LYS A 36 -20.27 -5.13 -18.32
C LYS A 36 -19.45 -4.36 -17.28
N ASN A 37 -19.55 -4.75 -16.00
CA ASN A 37 -18.78 -4.15 -14.93
C ASN A 37 -17.27 -4.39 -15.09
N LEU A 38 -16.88 -5.61 -15.49
CA LEU A 38 -15.48 -5.95 -15.79
C LEU A 38 -14.94 -5.08 -16.92
N TYR A 39 -15.69 -4.94 -18.03
CA TYR A 39 -15.29 -4.08 -19.14
C TYR A 39 -15.16 -2.61 -18.73
N LEU A 40 -16.11 -2.10 -17.94
CA LEU A 40 -16.05 -0.73 -17.43
C LEU A 40 -14.78 -0.51 -16.57
N MET A 41 -14.46 -1.47 -15.70
CA MET A 41 -13.26 -1.42 -14.87
C MET A 41 -11.97 -1.48 -15.71
N LEU A 42 -11.93 -2.35 -16.73
CA LEU A 42 -10.79 -2.44 -17.64
C LEU A 42 -10.59 -1.13 -18.44
N VAL A 43 -11.68 -0.53 -18.92
CA VAL A 43 -11.62 0.77 -19.61
C VAL A 43 -11.13 1.86 -18.67
N MET A 44 -11.59 1.88 -17.42
CA MET A 44 -11.13 2.83 -16.41
C MET A 44 -9.60 2.70 -16.18
N ILE A 45 -9.11 1.48 -15.98
CA ILE A 45 -7.67 1.20 -15.81
C ILE A 45 -6.89 1.67 -17.05
N LEU A 46 -7.39 1.38 -18.25
CA LEU A 46 -6.76 1.81 -19.47
C LEU A 46 -6.69 3.34 -19.58
N VAL A 47 -7.77 4.05 -19.27
CA VAL A 47 -7.81 5.52 -19.26
C VAL A 47 -6.80 6.08 -18.26
N VAL A 48 -6.70 5.52 -17.06
CA VAL A 48 -5.74 5.95 -16.03
C VAL A 48 -4.30 5.74 -16.48
N LEU A 49 -4.00 4.66 -17.20
CA LEU A 49 -2.63 4.30 -17.59
C LEU A 49 -2.18 4.96 -18.90
N ILE A 50 -3.10 5.26 -19.82
CA ILE A 50 -2.75 5.69 -21.17
C ILE A 50 -1.99 7.02 -21.19
N PHE A 51 -2.41 8.00 -20.39
CA PHE A 51 -1.80 9.33 -20.39
C PHE A 51 -0.40 9.36 -19.73
N PRO A 52 -0.15 8.71 -18.58
CA PRO A 52 1.21 8.55 -18.08
C PRO A 52 2.14 7.81 -19.03
N ILE A 53 1.65 6.75 -19.68
CA ILE A 53 2.44 6.00 -20.67
C ILE A 53 2.75 6.87 -21.90
N LEU A 54 1.75 7.58 -22.43
CA LEU A 54 1.96 8.51 -23.55
C LEU A 54 2.91 9.64 -23.20
N HIS A 55 2.87 10.14 -21.98
CA HIS A 55 3.80 11.18 -21.52
C HIS A 55 5.25 10.68 -21.44
N ILE A 56 5.46 9.40 -21.08
CA ILE A 56 6.80 8.79 -21.11
C ILE A 56 7.31 8.63 -22.55
N ILE A 57 6.43 8.27 -23.49
CA ILE A 57 6.79 8.02 -24.89
C ILE A 57 6.96 9.35 -25.67
N LEU A 58 6.16 10.36 -25.35
CA LEU A 58 6.08 11.66 -26.05
C LEU A 58 6.19 12.81 -25.02
N PRO A 59 7.34 12.97 -24.36
CA PRO A 59 7.52 13.97 -23.30
C PRO A 59 7.38 15.41 -23.77
N ASP A 60 7.73 15.70 -25.03
CA ASP A 60 7.71 17.04 -25.63
C ASP A 60 6.32 17.48 -26.11
N ASN A 61 5.30 16.64 -26.01
CA ASN A 61 3.95 16.98 -26.43
C ASN A 61 3.22 17.74 -25.31
N GLU A 62 3.07 19.04 -25.49
CA GLU A 62 2.43 19.94 -24.48
C GLU A 62 1.02 19.51 -24.12
N MET A 63 0.22 19.00 -25.08
CA MET A 63 -1.14 18.54 -24.83
C MET A 63 -1.19 17.30 -23.94
N ILE A 64 -0.32 16.33 -24.21
CA ILE A 64 -0.21 15.11 -23.40
C ILE A 64 0.28 15.45 -22.01
N SER A 65 1.29 16.29 -21.88
CA SER A 65 1.82 16.78 -20.61
C SER A 65 0.75 17.51 -19.79
N TYR A 66 -0.01 18.40 -20.42
CA TYR A 66 -1.10 19.13 -19.78
C TYR A 66 -2.20 18.19 -19.27
N ILE A 67 -2.67 17.24 -20.11
CA ILE A 67 -3.70 16.29 -19.73
C ILE A 67 -3.18 15.38 -18.60
N ASN A 68 -1.95 14.84 -18.72
CA ASN A 68 -1.35 13.99 -17.70
C ASN A 68 -1.23 14.72 -16.35
N GLY A 69 -0.86 16.00 -16.34
CA GLY A 69 -0.79 16.81 -15.13
C GLY A 69 -2.15 17.14 -14.48
N LYS A 70 -3.26 16.99 -15.23
CA LYS A 70 -4.64 17.18 -14.73
C LYS A 70 -5.35 15.86 -14.43
N MET A 71 -4.78 14.73 -14.88
CA MET A 71 -5.36 13.41 -14.65
C MET A 71 -5.14 12.99 -13.21
N ASP A 72 -6.22 12.97 -12.45
CA ASP A 72 -6.28 12.42 -11.10
C ASP A 72 -7.02 11.09 -11.12
N VAL A 73 -6.40 10.05 -10.55
CA VAL A 73 -6.97 8.68 -10.50
C VAL A 73 -8.30 8.67 -9.76
N GLY A 74 -8.42 9.47 -8.68
CA GLY A 74 -9.66 9.59 -7.91
C GLY A 74 -10.78 10.23 -8.72
N LEU A 75 -10.47 11.29 -9.48
CA LEU A 75 -11.44 11.94 -10.38
C LEU A 75 -11.96 10.96 -11.43
N VAL A 76 -11.06 10.22 -12.10
CA VAL A 76 -11.45 9.20 -13.07
C VAL A 76 -12.31 8.13 -12.43
N ALA A 77 -11.91 7.63 -11.25
CA ALA A 77 -12.69 6.61 -10.52
C ALA A 77 -14.09 7.10 -10.14
N ILE A 78 -14.25 8.37 -9.73
CA ILE A 78 -15.56 8.97 -9.43
C ILE A 78 -16.42 9.03 -10.69
N VAL A 79 -15.89 9.48 -11.82
CA VAL A 79 -16.61 9.55 -13.09
C VAL A 79 -17.09 8.15 -13.52
N PHE A 80 -16.19 7.14 -13.49
CA PHE A 80 -16.57 5.77 -13.85
C PHE A 80 -17.55 5.14 -12.86
N SER A 81 -17.46 5.46 -11.57
CA SER A 81 -18.44 5.05 -10.57
C SER A 81 -19.82 5.66 -10.83
N ALA A 82 -19.88 6.94 -11.22
CA ALA A 82 -21.12 7.58 -11.62
C ALA A 82 -21.71 6.90 -12.87
N ILE A 83 -20.91 6.61 -13.89
CA ILE A 83 -21.35 5.87 -15.09
C ILE A 83 -21.93 4.51 -14.70
N ALA A 84 -21.26 3.75 -13.81
CA ALA A 84 -21.74 2.45 -13.34
C ALA A 84 -23.11 2.56 -12.64
N LEU A 85 -23.32 3.61 -11.84
CA LEU A 85 -24.60 3.88 -11.18
C LEU A 85 -25.69 4.28 -12.19
N PHE A 86 -25.39 5.14 -13.16
CA PHE A 86 -26.32 5.51 -14.23
C PHE A 86 -26.72 4.30 -15.09
N MET A 87 -25.77 3.40 -15.35
CA MET A 87 -26.05 2.14 -16.06
C MET A 87 -26.80 1.12 -15.19
N LYS A 88 -27.14 1.45 -13.95
CA LYS A 88 -27.85 0.58 -12.99
C LYS A 88 -27.19 -0.79 -12.84
N MET A 89 -25.85 -0.80 -12.80
CA MET A 89 -25.08 -2.05 -12.67
C MET A 89 -25.24 -2.72 -11.31
N ALA A 90 -25.60 -1.93 -10.28
CA ALA A 90 -25.99 -2.43 -8.95
C ALA A 90 -26.96 -1.44 -8.30
N PRO A 91 -27.78 -1.88 -7.30
CA PRO A 91 -28.59 -1.00 -6.50
C PRO A 91 -27.71 0.03 -5.79
N GLN A 92 -28.02 1.31 -5.93
CA GLN A 92 -27.23 2.41 -5.35
C GLN A 92 -27.00 2.23 -3.84
N LYS A 93 -28.02 1.78 -3.12
CA LYS A 93 -27.98 1.55 -1.67
C LYS A 93 -26.89 0.51 -1.29
N ASP A 94 -26.81 -0.57 -2.08
CA ASP A 94 -25.83 -1.65 -1.82
C ASP A 94 -24.41 -1.20 -2.14
N VAL A 95 -24.24 -0.40 -3.20
CA VAL A 95 -22.94 0.18 -3.56
C VAL A 95 -22.44 1.09 -2.45
N ILE A 96 -23.30 2.02 -1.97
CA ILE A 96 -22.95 2.96 -0.89
C ILE A 96 -22.64 2.22 0.41
N ALA A 97 -23.40 1.17 0.74
CA ALA A 97 -23.17 0.37 1.94
C ALA A 97 -21.83 -0.39 1.93
N LYS A 98 -21.33 -0.73 0.74
CA LYS A 98 -20.02 -1.42 0.58
C LYS A 98 -18.82 -0.47 0.53
N VAL A 99 -19.02 0.83 0.49
CA VAL A 99 -17.94 1.81 0.59
C VAL A 99 -17.28 1.66 1.97
N PRO A 100 -15.94 1.60 2.06
CA PRO A 100 -15.23 1.45 3.33
C PRO A 100 -15.21 2.78 4.11
N TRP A 101 -16.39 3.22 4.58
CA TRP A 101 -16.57 4.50 5.26
C TRP A 101 -15.63 4.70 6.46
N ASN A 102 -15.40 3.64 7.24
CA ASN A 102 -14.48 3.71 8.38
C ASN A 102 -13.07 4.09 7.93
N THR A 103 -12.59 3.53 6.82
CA THR A 103 -11.26 3.87 6.27
C THR A 103 -11.23 5.30 5.76
N ILE A 104 -12.27 5.76 5.06
CA ILE A 104 -12.36 7.13 4.54
C ILE A 104 -12.36 8.13 5.69
N ILE A 105 -13.23 7.92 6.70
CA ILE A 105 -13.31 8.80 7.87
C ILE A 105 -11.98 8.84 8.63
N MET A 106 -11.33 7.68 8.79
CA MET A 106 -10.02 7.60 9.43
C MET A 106 -8.97 8.40 8.66
N ILE A 107 -8.87 8.25 7.34
CA ILE A 107 -7.90 8.98 6.51
C ILE A 107 -8.17 10.49 6.57
N CYS A 108 -9.43 10.91 6.46
CA CYS A 108 -9.79 12.32 6.58
C CYS A 108 -9.46 12.87 7.97
N GLY A 109 -9.79 12.15 9.04
CA GLY A 109 -9.51 12.56 10.40
C GLY A 109 -8.00 12.68 10.69
N VAL A 110 -7.21 11.69 10.26
CA VAL A 110 -5.75 11.75 10.37
C VAL A 110 -5.20 12.92 9.55
N GLY A 111 -5.71 13.14 8.33
CA GLY A 111 -5.32 14.27 7.49
C GLY A 111 -5.59 15.63 8.16
N MET A 112 -6.73 15.78 8.83
CA MET A 112 -7.03 17.01 9.60
C MET A 112 -6.04 17.22 10.75
N LEU A 113 -5.73 16.17 11.52
CA LEU A 113 -4.74 16.26 12.61
C LEU A 113 -3.35 16.61 12.10
N ILE A 114 -2.95 16.05 10.96
CA ILE A 114 -1.67 16.37 10.33
C ILE A 114 -1.64 17.83 9.89
N ASN A 115 -2.71 18.36 9.29
CA ASN A 115 -2.77 19.77 8.92
C ASN A 115 -2.62 20.69 10.14
N VAL A 116 -3.25 20.35 11.26
CA VAL A 116 -3.05 21.08 12.52
C VAL A 116 -1.60 21.01 12.98
N ALA A 117 -0.95 19.86 12.88
CA ALA A 117 0.46 19.70 13.23
C ALA A 117 1.41 20.49 12.31
N ILE A 118 1.07 20.60 11.01
CA ILE A 118 1.80 21.44 10.04
C ILE A 118 1.69 22.91 10.45
N GLU A 119 0.47 23.41 10.65
CA GLU A 119 0.22 24.81 11.06
C GLU A 119 0.86 25.15 12.41
N ALA A 120 0.93 24.18 13.32
CA ALA A 120 1.62 24.34 14.61
C ALA A 120 3.16 24.30 14.52
N GLY A 121 3.74 24.08 13.33
CA GLY A 121 5.18 23.97 13.12
C GLY A 121 5.80 22.68 13.69
N THR A 122 5.00 21.72 14.11
CA THR A 122 5.48 20.47 14.72
C THR A 122 6.32 19.64 13.75
N LEU A 123 5.97 19.66 12.45
CA LEU A 123 6.72 18.92 11.43
C LEU A 123 8.10 19.51 11.21
N ASP A 124 8.22 20.84 11.22
CA ASP A 124 9.51 21.55 11.07
C ASP A 124 10.43 21.28 12.27
N LEU A 125 9.86 21.24 13.47
CA LEU A 125 10.61 20.87 14.68
C LEU A 125 11.12 19.43 14.60
N LEU A 126 10.29 18.46 14.19
CA LEU A 126 10.68 17.07 14.03
C LEU A 126 11.74 16.90 12.93
N ALA A 127 11.58 17.58 11.81
CA ALA A 127 12.52 17.51 10.70
C ALA A 127 13.88 18.13 11.06
N SER A 128 13.87 19.30 11.71
CA SER A 128 15.11 19.95 12.18
C SER A 128 15.82 19.14 13.26
N TRP A 129 15.09 18.55 14.19
CA TRP A 129 15.63 17.63 15.18
C TRP A 129 16.25 16.40 14.51
N ALA A 130 15.56 15.75 13.59
CA ALA A 130 16.08 14.61 12.88
C ALA A 130 17.33 14.96 12.07
N GLY A 131 17.31 16.10 11.34
CA GLY A 131 18.45 16.55 10.54
C GLY A 131 19.67 16.97 11.36
N SER A 132 19.47 17.46 12.61
CA SER A 132 20.59 17.84 13.49
C SER A 132 21.12 16.71 14.34
N SER A 133 20.27 15.74 14.70
CA SER A 133 20.59 14.66 15.64
C SER A 133 21.02 13.36 14.96
N LEU A 134 20.64 13.14 13.70
CA LEU A 134 20.93 11.92 12.97
C LEU A 134 21.83 12.20 11.76
N PRO A 135 22.84 11.36 11.48
CA PRO A 135 23.59 11.44 10.24
C PRO A 135 22.65 11.17 9.03
N ALA A 136 22.88 11.86 7.92
CA ALA A 136 21.98 11.83 6.76
C ALA A 136 21.64 10.41 6.28
N TRP A 137 22.63 9.51 6.25
CA TRP A 137 22.41 8.12 5.83
C TRP A 137 21.47 7.31 6.74
N LEU A 138 21.37 7.70 8.02
CA LEU A 138 20.52 7.00 9.00
C LEU A 138 19.06 7.46 8.95
N ILE A 139 18.77 8.65 8.44
CA ILE A 139 17.42 9.22 8.41
C ILE A 139 16.44 8.33 7.62
N PRO A 140 16.73 7.89 6.40
CA PRO A 140 15.83 6.99 5.66
C PRO A 140 15.56 5.68 6.40
N ILE A 141 16.59 5.13 7.06
CA ILE A 141 16.49 3.89 7.85
C ILE A 141 15.63 4.11 9.09
N ALA A 142 15.83 5.21 9.81
CA ALA A 142 15.04 5.55 10.99
C ALA A 142 13.56 5.70 10.64
N PHE A 143 13.23 6.45 9.58
CA PHE A 143 11.85 6.61 9.12
C PHE A 143 11.25 5.30 8.57
N SER A 144 12.05 4.45 7.97
CA SER A 144 11.64 3.09 7.60
C SER A 144 11.24 2.26 8.82
N LEU A 145 12.03 2.28 9.87
CA LEU A 145 11.76 1.55 11.12
C LEU A 145 10.54 2.13 11.86
N VAL A 146 10.41 3.45 11.91
CA VAL A 146 9.20 4.10 12.45
C VAL A 146 7.97 3.66 11.67
N GLY A 147 8.03 3.67 10.34
CA GLY A 147 6.97 3.17 9.48
C GLY A 147 6.63 1.70 9.75
N ALA A 148 7.65 0.85 9.95
CA ALA A 148 7.45 -0.54 10.30
C ALA A 148 6.75 -0.71 11.65
N VAL A 149 7.18 0.00 12.69
CA VAL A 149 6.56 -0.04 14.02
C VAL A 149 5.10 0.44 13.97
N MET A 150 4.83 1.53 13.29
CA MET A 150 3.45 2.03 13.12
C MET A 150 2.57 1.04 12.36
N SER A 151 3.07 0.48 11.26
CA SER A 151 2.30 -0.46 10.43
C SER A 151 2.10 -1.82 11.10
N PHE A 152 2.93 -2.17 12.08
CA PHE A 152 2.78 -3.39 12.87
C PHE A 152 1.41 -3.46 13.56
N PHE A 153 0.88 -2.33 14.00
CA PHE A 153 -0.42 -2.21 14.69
C PHE A 153 -1.50 -1.53 13.85
N SER A 154 -1.19 -1.10 12.62
CA SER A 154 -2.11 -0.30 11.82
C SER A 154 -2.06 -0.66 10.34
N SER A 155 -2.66 0.19 9.49
CA SER A 155 -2.61 0.07 8.03
C SER A 155 -1.51 0.94 7.46
N THR A 156 -0.66 0.38 6.59
CA THR A 156 0.37 1.13 5.87
C THR A 156 -0.23 2.32 5.11
N LEU A 157 -1.24 2.08 4.27
CA LEU A 157 -1.83 3.12 3.43
C LEU A 157 -2.81 4.02 4.17
N GLY A 158 -3.53 3.46 5.17
CA GLY A 158 -4.56 4.21 5.89
C GLY A 158 -4.02 5.08 7.02
N VAL A 159 -2.86 4.73 7.60
CA VAL A 159 -2.31 5.44 8.78
C VAL A 159 -0.88 5.91 8.55
N VAL A 160 0.03 4.99 8.15
CA VAL A 160 1.45 5.31 8.12
C VAL A 160 1.79 6.33 7.03
N CYS A 161 1.32 6.09 5.80
CA CYS A 161 1.59 7.02 4.69
C CYS A 161 1.02 8.42 4.94
N PRO A 162 -0.26 8.60 5.35
CA PRO A 162 -0.77 9.92 5.70
C PRO A 162 -0.02 10.61 6.84
N ALA A 163 0.52 9.84 7.80
CA ALA A 163 1.25 10.39 8.94
C ALA A 163 2.69 10.82 8.60
N LEU A 164 3.42 10.03 7.80
CA LEU A 164 4.85 10.25 7.56
C LEU A 164 5.16 10.99 6.26
N PHE A 165 4.32 10.88 5.22
CA PHE A 165 4.57 11.54 3.94
C PHE A 165 4.63 13.06 3.99
N PRO A 166 3.81 13.76 4.78
CA PRO A 166 3.91 15.21 4.92
C PRO A 166 5.24 15.69 5.51
N LEU A 167 5.99 14.83 6.24
CA LEU A 167 7.31 15.15 6.76
C LEU A 167 8.40 15.15 5.68
N VAL A 168 8.20 14.42 4.58
CA VAL A 168 9.23 14.18 3.57
C VAL A 168 9.73 15.47 2.90
N PRO A 169 8.88 16.42 2.48
CA PRO A 169 9.38 17.67 1.87
C PRO A 169 10.31 18.45 2.79
N THR A 170 9.94 18.61 4.07
CA THR A 170 10.74 19.34 5.06
C THR A 170 12.04 18.59 5.38
N LEU A 171 11.99 17.27 5.53
CA LEU A 171 13.19 16.44 5.72
C LEU A 171 14.14 16.53 4.52
N ALA A 172 13.63 16.44 3.32
CA ALA A 172 14.42 16.57 2.09
C ALA A 172 15.12 17.94 2.00
N ALA A 173 14.39 19.02 2.32
CA ALA A 173 14.93 20.36 2.31
C ALA A 173 16.02 20.58 3.37
N THR A 174 15.87 19.99 4.56
CA THR A 174 16.83 20.16 5.68
C THR A 174 18.05 19.25 5.58
N THR A 175 17.89 18.06 5.03
CA THR A 175 18.94 17.02 4.99
C THR A 175 19.65 16.89 3.64
N GLY A 176 19.07 17.45 2.56
CA GLY A 176 19.55 17.30 1.20
C GLY A 176 19.29 15.91 0.58
N ILE A 177 18.57 15.03 1.28
CA ILE A 177 18.23 13.70 0.79
C ILE A 177 17.13 13.80 -0.25
N HIS A 178 17.27 13.09 -1.37
CA HIS A 178 16.24 13.13 -2.41
C HIS A 178 14.90 12.62 -1.88
N PRO A 179 13.78 13.33 -2.08
CA PRO A 179 12.45 12.96 -1.52
C PRO A 179 12.02 11.53 -1.87
N LEU A 180 12.36 11.06 -3.07
CA LEU A 180 12.02 9.72 -3.54
C LEU A 180 12.61 8.62 -2.64
N ILE A 181 13.82 8.81 -2.13
CA ILE A 181 14.47 7.87 -1.21
C ILE A 181 13.66 7.78 0.08
N LEU A 182 13.29 8.93 0.65
CA LEU A 182 12.51 8.99 1.89
C LEU A 182 11.14 8.33 1.72
N PHE A 183 10.39 8.67 0.67
CA PHE A 183 9.11 8.02 0.37
C PHE A 183 9.26 6.51 0.23
N THR A 184 10.26 6.07 -0.53
CA THR A 184 10.50 4.64 -0.78
C THR A 184 10.85 3.89 0.50
N CYS A 185 11.75 4.44 1.32
CA CYS A 185 12.15 3.84 2.59
C CYS A 185 10.98 3.74 3.59
N ILE A 186 10.14 4.77 3.67
CA ILE A 186 8.94 4.75 4.53
C ILE A 186 7.97 3.66 4.07
N ILE A 187 7.68 3.57 2.76
CA ILE A 187 6.76 2.56 2.21
C ILE A 187 7.30 1.15 2.44
N ILE A 188 8.56 0.90 2.11
CA ILE A 188 9.18 -0.42 2.24
C ILE A 188 9.22 -0.85 3.71
N GLY A 189 9.58 0.08 4.61
CA GLY A 189 9.54 -0.17 6.04
C GLY A 189 8.15 -0.50 6.53
N ALA A 190 7.18 0.34 6.25
CA ALA A 190 5.80 0.14 6.66
C ALA A 190 5.22 -1.17 6.08
N GLN A 191 5.46 -1.45 4.81
CA GLN A 191 4.96 -2.67 4.16
C GLN A 191 5.59 -3.94 4.71
N SER A 192 6.81 -3.87 5.23
CA SER A 192 7.50 -5.02 5.81
C SER A 192 6.79 -5.62 7.02
N SER A 193 6.11 -4.81 7.81
CA SER A 193 5.35 -5.25 8.99
C SER A 193 3.83 -5.34 8.76
N ALA A 194 3.35 -5.01 7.56
CA ALA A 194 1.93 -5.07 7.20
C ALA A 194 1.32 -6.48 7.25
N ILE A 195 2.16 -7.52 7.36
CA ILE A 195 1.74 -8.91 7.56
C ILE A 195 1.57 -9.26 9.06
N SER A 196 1.81 -8.32 9.97
CA SER A 196 1.63 -8.52 11.41
C SER A 196 0.20 -8.99 11.73
N PRO A 197 0.02 -9.94 12.66
CA PRO A 197 -1.30 -10.34 13.13
C PRO A 197 -2.20 -9.19 13.61
N PHE A 198 -1.58 -8.08 14.05
CA PHE A 198 -2.26 -6.89 14.56
C PHE A 198 -2.55 -5.86 13.47
N SER A 199 -2.03 -6.04 12.27
CA SER A 199 -2.29 -5.17 11.11
C SER A 199 -3.49 -5.67 10.30
N SER A 200 -4.01 -4.82 9.41
CA SER A 200 -5.11 -5.20 8.51
C SER A 200 -4.72 -6.36 7.57
N GLY A 201 -3.47 -6.41 7.10
CA GLY A 201 -3.00 -7.49 6.22
C GLY A 201 -2.89 -8.84 6.93
N GLY A 202 -2.28 -8.87 8.11
CA GLY A 202 -2.14 -10.10 8.89
C GLY A 202 -3.48 -10.62 9.41
N SER A 203 -4.40 -9.73 9.79
CA SER A 203 -5.76 -10.13 10.20
C SER A 203 -6.55 -10.77 9.04
N LEU A 204 -6.35 -10.32 7.80
CA LEU A 204 -6.92 -10.99 6.62
C LEU A 204 -6.34 -12.39 6.42
N VAL A 205 -5.02 -12.57 6.60
CA VAL A 205 -4.38 -13.88 6.53
C VAL A 205 -4.96 -14.82 7.60
N LEU A 206 -5.06 -14.35 8.85
CA LEU A 206 -5.65 -15.12 9.95
C LEU A 206 -7.14 -15.41 9.73
N GLY A 207 -7.88 -14.48 9.13
CA GLY A 207 -9.29 -14.65 8.78
C GLY A 207 -9.54 -15.64 7.63
N SER A 208 -8.53 -15.92 6.80
CA SER A 208 -8.61 -16.90 5.73
C SER A 208 -8.32 -18.35 6.17
N CYS A 209 -7.88 -18.55 7.43
CA CYS A 209 -7.66 -19.89 7.98
C CYS A 209 -8.99 -20.64 8.10
N THR A 210 -9.01 -21.91 7.70
CA THR A 210 -10.22 -22.73 7.65
C THR A 210 -10.57 -23.34 9.01
N SER A 211 -9.60 -23.41 9.94
CA SER A 211 -9.79 -23.92 11.29
C SER A 211 -9.11 -23.06 12.35
N GLU A 212 -9.60 -23.14 13.60
CA GLU A 212 -8.96 -22.46 14.75
C GLU A 212 -7.56 -23.01 15.04
N GLU A 213 -7.30 -24.27 14.73
CA GLU A 213 -5.99 -24.89 14.90
C GLU A 213 -4.98 -24.28 13.92
N GLU A 214 -5.36 -24.10 12.65
CA GLU A 214 -4.54 -23.42 11.65
C GLU A 214 -4.28 -21.97 12.05
N ARG A 215 -5.31 -21.26 12.51
CA ARG A 215 -5.21 -19.88 12.97
C ARG A 215 -4.24 -19.74 14.14
N SER A 216 -4.37 -20.60 15.16
CA SER A 216 -3.49 -20.61 16.33
C SER A 216 -2.05 -20.95 15.97
N ALA A 217 -1.82 -21.83 14.99
CA ALA A 217 -0.50 -22.17 14.49
C ALA A 217 0.10 -21.07 13.58
N MET A 218 -0.74 -20.31 12.85
CA MET A 218 -0.31 -19.25 11.94
C MET A 218 0.09 -17.98 12.69
N PHE A 219 -0.63 -17.63 13.76
CA PHE A 219 -0.40 -16.43 14.55
C PHE A 219 1.07 -16.23 15.00
N PRO A 220 1.70 -17.19 15.70
CA PRO A 220 3.09 -17.06 16.12
C PRO A 220 4.06 -17.07 14.93
N LYS A 221 3.75 -17.76 13.83
CA LYS A 221 4.60 -17.73 12.63
C LYS A 221 4.60 -16.36 11.97
N LEU A 222 3.46 -15.69 11.92
CA LEU A 222 3.41 -14.30 11.42
C LEU A 222 4.18 -13.37 12.34
N LEU A 223 3.95 -13.46 13.65
CA LEU A 223 4.51 -12.54 14.64
C LEU A 223 6.01 -12.69 14.83
N PHE A 224 6.49 -13.90 15.06
CA PHE A 224 7.87 -14.17 15.46
C PHE A 224 8.79 -14.51 14.30
N PHE A 225 8.23 -14.76 13.13
CA PHE A 225 9.01 -15.19 11.98
C PHE A 225 8.80 -14.28 10.77
N ALA A 226 7.59 -14.18 10.25
CA ALA A 226 7.35 -13.45 9.01
C ALA A 226 7.67 -11.96 9.16
N VAL A 227 7.21 -11.32 10.24
CA VAL A 227 7.46 -9.90 10.49
C VAL A 227 8.95 -9.61 10.71
N PRO A 228 9.68 -10.27 11.63
CA PRO A 228 11.11 -9.99 11.82
C PRO A 228 11.94 -10.20 10.55
N VAL A 229 11.70 -11.28 9.81
CA VAL A 229 12.42 -11.53 8.55
C VAL A 229 12.13 -10.46 7.50
N SER A 230 10.86 -10.02 7.39
CA SER A 230 10.47 -8.97 6.44
C SER A 230 11.08 -7.62 6.82
N VAL A 231 11.06 -7.26 8.11
CA VAL A 231 11.64 -6.00 8.61
C VAL A 231 13.15 -5.98 8.43
N ILE A 232 13.86 -7.08 8.76
CA ILE A 232 15.31 -7.18 8.53
C ILE A 232 15.62 -7.05 7.04
N SER A 233 14.89 -7.76 6.18
CA SER A 233 15.09 -7.69 4.73
C SER A 233 14.84 -6.29 4.17
N ALA A 234 13.80 -5.62 4.64
CA ALA A 234 13.48 -4.24 4.28
C ALA A 234 14.57 -3.27 4.75
N THR A 235 15.07 -3.43 5.97
CA THR A 235 16.14 -2.59 6.52
C THR A 235 17.44 -2.76 5.72
N VAL A 236 17.84 -4.00 5.40
CA VAL A 236 19.02 -4.27 4.56
C VAL A 236 18.84 -3.64 3.17
N PHE A 237 17.66 -3.78 2.56
CA PHE A 237 17.39 -3.17 1.26
C PHE A 237 17.45 -1.64 1.32
N ASN A 238 16.90 -1.03 2.36
CA ASN A 238 16.94 0.43 2.55
C ASN A 238 18.35 0.95 2.81
N ILE A 239 19.20 0.19 3.52
CA ILE A 239 20.61 0.51 3.65
C ILE A 239 21.28 0.52 2.28
N ILE A 240 21.11 -0.53 1.48
CA ILE A 240 21.66 -0.60 0.13
C ILE A 240 21.18 0.56 -0.73
N LEU A 241 19.88 0.86 -0.70
CA LEU A 241 19.28 1.96 -1.45
C LEU A 241 19.88 3.32 -1.07
N SER A 242 20.11 3.56 0.23
CA SER A 242 20.70 4.80 0.75
C SER A 242 22.18 5.01 0.36
N PHE A 243 22.86 3.97 -0.10
CA PHE A 243 24.24 4.06 -0.59
C PHE A 243 24.35 4.13 -2.12
N ILE A 244 23.29 3.76 -2.86
CA ILE A 244 23.30 3.75 -4.33
C ILE A 244 22.76 5.07 -4.90
N LEU A 245 21.81 5.69 -4.23
CA LEU A 245 21.13 6.92 -4.62
C LEU A 245 21.55 8.10 -3.77
#